data_47b6aa9db595c4cedbc5301c03f278d2
#
_entry.id   47b6aa9db595c4cedbc5301c03f278d2
#
_cell.length_a   1.000
_cell.length_b   1.000
_cell.length_c   1.000
_cell.angle_alpha   90.00
_cell.angle_beta   90.00
_cell.angle_gamma   90.00
#
_symmetry.space_group_name_H-M   'P 1'
#
loop_
_entity.id
_entity.type
_entity.pdbx_description
1 polymer ?
#
loop_
_entity_poly.entity_id
_entity_poly.type
_entity_poly.pdbx_seq_one_letter_code
_entity_poly.pdbx_strand_id
1 'polypeptide(L)'
;MGKNQQERIRRIHWINQKIVDNSSHSVGVSQEYLIGDCMFKWGVARRTMGEYLNALKYSEKIILDIDTGLLYTKNFYDILKKKGEIITEDEADANNILQKSM
;
A
#
# COMPACT_ATOMS: atom_id res chain seq x y z
N MET A 1 14.50 -24.06 -6.20
CA MET A 1 13.86 -23.27 -5.14
C MET A 1 13.19 -24.14 -4.11
N GLY A 2 13.36 -23.85 -2.86
CA GLY A 2 12.72 -24.60 -1.79
C GLY A 2 11.20 -24.34 -1.72
N LYS A 3 10.49 -25.28 -1.15
CA LYS A 3 9.04 -25.21 -0.96
C LYS A 3 8.62 -23.92 -0.23
N ASN A 4 9.41 -23.50 0.76
CA ASN A 4 9.13 -22.28 1.54
C ASN A 4 9.22 -21.01 0.71
N GLN A 5 10.13 -20.96 -0.26
CA GLN A 5 10.25 -19.80 -1.15
C GLN A 5 9.07 -19.70 -2.11
N GLN A 6 8.60 -20.83 -2.62
CA GLN A 6 7.42 -20.84 -3.50
C GLN A 6 6.18 -20.36 -2.77
N GLU A 7 6.01 -20.80 -1.52
CA GLU A 7 4.90 -20.36 -0.69
C GLU A 7 4.99 -18.89 -0.35
N ARG A 8 6.19 -18.39 -0.04
CA ARG A 8 6.43 -16.97 0.20
C ARG A 8 6.03 -16.12 -1.00
N ILE A 9 6.46 -16.52 -2.19
CA ILE A 9 6.14 -15.80 -3.43
C ILE A 9 4.63 -15.80 -3.66
N ARG A 10 3.98 -16.93 -3.46
CA ARG A 10 2.52 -17.06 -3.62
C ARG A 10 1.76 -16.11 -2.70
N ARG A 11 2.21 -16.02 -1.45
CA ARG A 11 1.59 -15.14 -0.45
C ARG A 11 1.80 -13.67 -0.79
N ILE A 12 2.99 -13.30 -1.23
CA ILE A 12 3.29 -11.93 -1.66
C ILE A 12 2.42 -11.55 -2.86
N HIS A 13 2.28 -12.44 -3.84
CA HIS A 13 1.39 -12.20 -4.98
C HIS A 13 -0.07 -12.08 -4.57
N TRP A 14 -0.51 -12.89 -3.62
CA TRP A 14 -1.88 -12.80 -3.11
C TRP A 14 -2.14 -11.42 -2.46
N ILE A 15 -1.20 -10.96 -1.65
CA ILE A 15 -1.30 -9.65 -1.00
C ILE A 15 -1.36 -8.54 -2.06
N ASN A 16 -0.45 -8.60 -3.03
CA ASN A 16 -0.41 -7.62 -4.10
C ASN A 16 -1.74 -7.59 -4.89
N GLN A 17 -2.27 -8.76 -5.22
CA GLN A 17 -3.54 -8.85 -5.94
C GLN A 17 -4.70 -8.27 -5.13
N LYS A 18 -4.70 -8.50 -3.84
CA LYS A 18 -5.72 -7.93 -2.94
C LYS A 18 -5.70 -6.40 -2.97
N ILE A 19 -4.50 -5.82 -2.96
CA ILE A 19 -4.34 -4.37 -3.02
C ILE A 19 -4.73 -3.84 -4.40
N VAL A 20 -4.35 -4.54 -5.47
CA VAL A 20 -4.73 -4.20 -6.84
C VAL A 20 -6.26 -4.17 -6.99
N ASP A 21 -6.93 -5.22 -6.51
CA ASP A 21 -8.39 -5.33 -6.63
C ASP A 21 -9.10 -4.18 -5.91
N ASN A 22 -8.65 -3.84 -4.72
CA ASN A 22 -9.25 -2.74 -3.98
C ASN A 22 -8.93 -1.38 -4.60
N SER A 23 -7.73 -1.20 -5.13
CA SER A 23 -7.35 0.05 -5.80
C SER A 23 -8.18 0.28 -7.06
N SER A 24 -8.55 -0.77 -7.77
CA SER A 24 -9.40 -0.65 -8.96
C SER A 24 -10.81 -0.16 -8.62
N HIS A 25 -11.23 -0.29 -7.35
CA HIS A 25 -12.48 0.24 -6.85
C HIS A 25 -12.30 1.57 -6.10
N SER A 26 -11.16 2.20 -6.26
CA SER A 26 -10.80 3.47 -5.61
C SER A 26 -10.77 3.39 -4.08
N VAL A 27 -10.40 2.22 -3.56
CA VAL A 27 -10.36 1.97 -2.11
C VAL A 27 -8.97 1.51 -1.72
N GLY A 28 -8.41 2.14 -0.68
CA GLY A 28 -7.18 1.66 -0.07
C GLY A 28 -7.45 0.50 0.88
N VAL A 29 -6.42 -0.30 1.14
CA VAL A 29 -6.49 -1.43 2.07
C VAL A 29 -5.78 -1.05 3.36
N SER A 30 -6.47 -1.14 4.50
CA SER A 30 -5.83 -0.90 5.79
C SER A 30 -4.67 -1.87 5.99
N GLN A 31 -3.47 -1.35 6.19
CA GLN A 31 -2.29 -2.18 6.41
C GLN A 31 -2.45 -3.05 7.65
N GLU A 32 -2.92 -2.47 8.75
CA GLU A 32 -3.09 -3.20 10.01
C GLU A 32 -4.13 -4.31 9.88
N TYR A 33 -5.25 -4.03 9.21
CA TYR A 33 -6.27 -5.04 8.97
C TYR A 33 -5.73 -6.19 8.11
N LEU A 34 -5.01 -5.85 7.05
CA LEU A 34 -4.43 -6.84 6.15
C LEU A 34 -3.42 -7.73 6.88
N ILE A 35 -2.57 -7.12 7.71
CA ILE A 35 -1.61 -7.86 8.53
C ILE A 35 -2.33 -8.86 9.44
N GLY A 36 -3.34 -8.39 10.17
CA GLY A 36 -4.10 -9.24 11.08
C GLY A 36 -4.81 -10.39 10.38
N ASP A 37 -5.46 -10.08 9.26
CA ASP A 37 -6.18 -11.07 8.45
C ASP A 37 -5.25 -12.16 7.93
N CYS A 38 -4.10 -11.77 7.40
CA CYS A 38 -3.12 -12.72 6.86
C CYS A 38 -2.41 -13.52 7.96
N MET A 39 -2.15 -12.91 9.12
CA MET A 39 -1.61 -13.63 10.26
C MET A 39 -2.54 -14.77 10.67
N PHE A 40 -3.82 -14.51 10.71
CA PHE A 40 -4.84 -15.52 11.02
C PHE A 40 -4.93 -16.57 9.92
N LYS A 41 -4.98 -16.12 8.67
CA LYS A 41 -5.17 -16.99 7.49
C LYS A 41 -3.99 -17.95 7.29
N TRP A 42 -2.76 -17.48 7.46
CA TRP A 42 -1.56 -18.27 7.18
C TRP A 42 -0.82 -18.72 8.42
N GLY A 43 -1.23 -18.28 9.60
CA GLY A 43 -0.54 -18.64 10.84
C GLY A 43 0.86 -18.09 10.92
N VAL A 44 1.12 -16.92 10.36
CA VAL A 44 2.45 -16.31 10.37
C VAL A 44 2.53 -15.17 11.38
N ALA A 45 3.74 -14.83 11.80
CA ALA A 45 3.98 -13.75 12.73
C ALA A 45 3.89 -12.39 12.02
N ARG A 46 3.65 -11.34 12.81
CA ARG A 46 3.62 -9.95 12.29
C ARG A 46 4.91 -9.59 11.55
N ARG A 47 6.05 -10.02 12.06
CA ARG A 47 7.35 -9.80 11.43
C ARG A 47 7.38 -10.35 10.00
N THR A 48 6.86 -11.55 9.81
CA THR A 48 6.79 -12.18 8.49
C THR A 48 5.92 -11.37 7.54
N MET A 49 4.79 -10.86 8.01
CA MET A 49 3.94 -9.98 7.22
C MET A 49 4.66 -8.69 6.84
N GLY A 50 5.44 -8.13 7.77
CA GLY A 50 6.26 -6.96 7.47
C GLY A 50 7.25 -7.22 6.35
N GLU A 51 7.87 -8.40 6.34
CA GLU A 51 8.80 -8.79 5.26
C GLU A 51 8.10 -8.89 3.91
N TYR A 52 6.89 -9.47 3.87
CA TYR A 52 6.11 -9.57 2.65
C TYR A 52 5.73 -8.20 2.10
N LEU A 53 5.26 -7.31 2.96
CA LEU A 53 4.88 -5.96 2.57
C LEU A 53 6.08 -5.14 2.13
N ASN A 54 7.22 -5.29 2.81
CA ASN A 54 8.45 -4.59 2.42
C ASN A 54 8.92 -5.01 1.03
N ALA A 55 8.80 -6.29 0.69
CA ALA A 55 9.15 -6.76 -0.66
C ALA A 55 8.34 -6.02 -1.73
N LEU A 56 7.05 -5.79 -1.48
CA LEU A 56 6.19 -5.07 -2.42
C LEU A 56 6.49 -3.57 -2.43
N LYS A 57 6.79 -2.97 -1.29
CA LYS A 57 7.12 -1.55 -1.19
C LYS A 57 8.45 -1.23 -1.87
N TYR A 58 9.47 -2.05 -1.63
CA TYR A 58 10.80 -1.86 -2.24
C TYR A 58 10.78 -2.09 -3.75
N SER A 59 9.89 -2.94 -4.24
CA SER A 59 9.73 -3.15 -5.68
C SER A 59 8.80 -2.12 -6.32
N GLU A 60 8.36 -1.13 -5.56
CA GLU A 60 7.48 -0.04 -5.99
C GLU A 60 6.14 -0.50 -6.55
N LYS A 61 5.65 -1.65 -6.10
CA LYS A 61 4.34 -2.15 -6.50
C LYS A 61 3.22 -1.56 -5.66
N ILE A 62 3.50 -1.29 -4.39
CA ILE A 62 2.52 -0.70 -3.47
C ILE A 62 3.16 0.46 -2.72
N ILE A 63 2.30 1.32 -2.18
CA ILE A 63 2.73 2.42 -1.34
C ILE A 63 1.77 2.55 -0.14
N LEU A 64 2.32 2.93 1.01
CA LEU A 64 1.56 3.18 2.22
C LEU A 64 1.33 4.68 2.37
N ASP A 65 0.07 5.07 2.51
CA ASP A 65 -0.27 6.42 2.94
C ASP A 65 -0.14 6.45 4.47
N ILE A 66 0.86 7.15 4.95
CA ILE A 66 1.19 7.18 6.38
C ILE A 66 0.07 7.82 7.21
N ASP A 67 -0.60 8.83 6.66
CA ASP A 67 -1.64 9.57 7.37
C ASP A 67 -2.88 8.73 7.63
N THR A 68 -3.25 7.88 6.68
CA THR A 68 -4.47 7.07 6.79
C THR A 68 -4.18 5.60 7.14
N GLY A 69 -2.94 5.14 6.96
CA GLY A 69 -2.59 3.74 7.15
C GLY A 69 -3.10 2.83 6.03
N LEU A 70 -3.48 3.39 4.89
CA LEU A 70 -4.02 2.64 3.77
C LEU A 70 -2.93 2.34 2.74
N LEU A 71 -3.01 1.13 2.18
CA LEU A 71 -2.13 0.66 1.12
C LEU A 71 -2.83 0.82 -0.23
N TYR A 72 -2.08 1.31 -1.22
CA TYR A 72 -2.55 1.47 -2.59
C TYR A 72 -1.52 0.89 -3.55
N THR A 73 -1.94 0.55 -4.77
CA THR A 73 -0.96 0.33 -5.82
C THR A 73 -0.26 1.66 -6.12
N LYS A 74 0.99 1.59 -6.51
CA LYS A 74 1.77 2.78 -6.84
C LYS A 74 1.09 3.61 -7.93
N ASN A 75 0.57 2.95 -8.97
CA ASN A 75 -0.12 3.62 -10.06
C ASN A 75 -1.38 4.36 -9.60
N PHE A 76 -2.19 3.72 -8.76
CA PHE A 76 -3.41 4.32 -8.26
C PHE A 76 -3.11 5.48 -7.31
N TYR A 77 -2.10 5.33 -6.47
CA TYR A 77 -1.65 6.39 -5.58
C TYR A 77 -1.25 7.64 -6.38
N ASP A 78 -0.50 7.45 -7.46
CA ASP A 78 -0.07 8.57 -8.31
C ASP A 78 -1.27 9.25 -8.97
N ILE A 79 -2.30 8.50 -9.35
CA ILE A 79 -3.54 9.05 -9.91
C ILE A 79 -4.28 9.91 -8.87
N LEU A 80 -4.43 9.39 -7.66
CA LEU A 80 -5.09 10.11 -6.57
C LEU A 80 -4.34 11.40 -6.23
N LYS A 81 -3.03 11.33 -6.23
CA LYS A 81 -2.15 12.46 -5.97
C LYS A 81 -2.34 13.56 -7.03
N LYS A 82 -2.41 13.18 -8.30
CA LYS A 82 -2.65 14.10 -9.40
C LYS A 82 -4.03 14.77 -9.32
N LYS A 83 -5.02 14.04 -8.81
CA LYS A 83 -6.38 14.58 -8.64
C LYS A 83 -6.53 15.44 -7.39
N GLY A 84 -5.48 15.51 -6.55
CA GLY A 84 -5.54 16.24 -5.30
C GLY A 84 -6.27 15.53 -4.18
N GLU A 85 -6.63 14.26 -4.35
CA GLU A 85 -7.31 13.45 -3.33
C GLU A 85 -6.37 12.96 -2.25
N ILE A 86 -5.09 12.82 -2.61
CA ILE A 86 -4.00 12.55 -1.67
C ILE A 86 -2.97 13.65 -1.89
N ILE A 87 -2.70 14.43 -0.85
CA ILE A 87 -1.79 15.56 -0.94
C ILE A 87 -0.58 15.28 -0.07
N THR A 88 0.62 15.35 -0.68
CA THR A 88 1.86 15.29 0.09
C THR A 88 2.07 16.61 0.81
N GLU A 89 2.94 16.61 1.83
CA GLU A 89 3.26 17.80 2.59
C GLU A 89 3.73 18.94 1.69
N ASP A 90 4.59 18.64 0.72
CA ASP A 90 5.10 19.64 -0.21
C ASP A 90 3.99 20.20 -1.11
N GLU A 91 3.08 19.37 -1.56
CA GLU A 91 1.95 19.77 -2.38
C GLU A 91 0.96 20.63 -1.59
N ALA A 92 0.74 20.29 -0.32
CA ALA A 92 -0.11 21.09 0.56
C ALA A 92 0.45 22.50 0.74
N ASP A 93 1.76 22.62 0.94
CA ASP A 93 2.43 23.91 1.06
C ASP A 93 2.32 24.72 -0.24
N ALA A 94 2.52 24.09 -1.39
CA ALA A 94 2.39 24.74 -2.69
C ALA A 94 0.98 25.24 -2.91
N ASN A 95 -0.04 24.44 -2.58
CA ASN A 95 -1.43 24.84 -2.69
C ASN A 95 -1.77 26.00 -1.76
N ASN A 96 -1.24 25.99 -0.54
CA ASN A 96 -1.42 27.10 0.40
C ASN A 96 -0.80 28.40 -0.11
N ILE A 97 0.37 28.32 -0.72
CA ILE A 97 1.04 29.48 -1.31
C ILE A 97 0.19 30.06 -2.45
N LEU A 98 -0.32 29.17 -3.34
CA LEU A 98 -1.17 29.61 -4.45
C LEU A 98 -2.47 30.27 -3.95
N GLN A 99 -3.09 29.71 -2.91
CA GLN A 99 -4.29 30.28 -2.33
C GLN A 99 -4.04 31.64 -1.68
N LYS A 100 -2.90 31.82 -1.05
CA LYS A 100 -2.51 33.08 -0.45
C LYS A 100 -2.16 34.15 -1.48
N SER A 101 -1.75 33.72 -2.67
CA SER A 101 -1.39 34.62 -3.76
C SER A 101 -2.62 35.22 -4.47
N MET A 102 -3.75 34.62 -4.29
CA MET A 102 -5.01 35.09 -4.86
C MET A 102 -5.78 35.91 -3.87
#